data_c050c7da8291e8127453c9933f47daa9
#
_entry.id   c050c7da8291e8127453c9933f47daa9
#
_cell.length_a   1.000
_cell.length_b   1.000
_cell.length_c   1.000
_cell.angle_alpha   90.00
_cell.angle_beta   90.00
_cell.angle_gamma   90.00
#
_symmetry.space_group_name_H-M   'P 1'
#
loop_
_entity.id
_entity.type
_entity.pdbx_description
1 polymer ?
#
loop_
_entity_poly.entity_id
_entity_poly.type
_entity_poly.pdbx_seq_one_letter_code
_entity_poly.pdbx_strand_id
1 'polypeptide(L)'
;MSFVNNQPLTKLNIFSARGIQMQTFHITWLTFFFCFFAWFGIAPLMPLVSEQLNLTKAQKGNVAIAAVSATIIARLVIGRLTDKFGPRKVYTWLLVICSFPVIFIGLADSYITFLLFRLGIGVIGASFVLTQFHTSVMFAPNIKGTANATAGGFGNTGGGATQILMPLIAAGLVAAGWVSQADSWRYAMIFPGVMLLVMAALYWKFTKDTPSGNFDELPQTGKGKKENTFLLAAKDYRTWILTIAYAACFGVEITVDNFAASYFHDNYKATLIFAGLLASIFGWINIFARALGGIVSDKIGSRYGFNGKVSLLAVLLLLEGAGIMLFANSGELVMAIMMMFFFGLCLKMANGATYSIVPFINQKAVGSVAGIVGAGGNVGAMVIGFLFKSMPYSEAFFYLGGSVFITGIIIMATRVLSKKTSTQTKTASESENNEQQLVMQTVAINK
;
A
#
# COMPACT_ATOMS: atom_id res chain seq x y z
N MET A 1 -32.52 -23.89 1.93
CA MET A 1 -32.20 -22.49 1.50
C MET A 1 -31.40 -21.86 2.61
N SER A 2 -30.06 -21.69 2.42
CA SER A 2 -29.21 -20.97 3.37
C SER A 2 -29.59 -19.50 3.32
N PHE A 3 -29.92 -18.89 4.45
CA PHE A 3 -30.11 -17.46 4.57
C PHE A 3 -28.85 -16.75 4.06
N VAL A 4 -28.93 -16.14 2.89
CA VAL A 4 -27.83 -15.28 2.38
C VAL A 4 -27.80 -14.08 3.31
N ASN A 5 -26.78 -14.00 4.15
CA ASN A 5 -26.58 -12.86 5.03
C ASN A 5 -26.14 -11.65 4.19
N ASN A 6 -27.11 -10.82 3.81
CA ASN A 6 -26.91 -9.62 2.99
C ASN A 6 -26.31 -8.43 3.77
N GLN A 7 -25.89 -8.63 5.02
CA GLN A 7 -25.33 -7.61 5.89
C GLN A 7 -23.79 -7.65 5.87
N PRO A 8 -23.11 -6.51 6.04
CA PRO A 8 -21.67 -6.47 6.26
C PRO A 8 -21.28 -7.29 7.49
N LEU A 9 -20.16 -8.03 7.40
CA LEU A 9 -19.68 -8.87 8.50
C LEU A 9 -19.15 -8.04 9.66
N THR A 10 -19.48 -8.45 10.88
CA THR A 10 -19.02 -7.83 12.13
C THR A 10 -17.80 -8.52 12.74
N LYS A 11 -17.35 -9.64 12.15
CA LYS A 11 -16.15 -10.40 12.56
C LYS A 11 -15.37 -10.84 11.32
N LEU A 12 -14.05 -10.78 11.41
CA LEU A 12 -13.14 -11.28 10.38
C LEU A 12 -12.63 -12.66 10.81
N ASN A 13 -12.93 -13.69 10.03
CA ASN A 13 -12.38 -15.03 10.20
C ASN A 13 -11.56 -15.42 8.96
N ILE A 14 -10.26 -15.17 9.00
CA ILE A 14 -9.32 -15.39 7.89
C ILE A 14 -9.20 -16.86 7.46
N PHE A 15 -9.62 -17.81 8.29
CA PHE A 15 -9.60 -19.25 7.97
C PHE A 15 -10.90 -19.75 7.35
N SER A 16 -11.88 -18.88 7.14
CA SER A 16 -13.18 -19.23 6.55
C SER A 16 -13.38 -18.48 5.23
N ALA A 17 -13.78 -19.18 4.19
CA ALA A 17 -14.23 -18.61 2.93
C ALA A 17 -15.77 -18.70 2.76
N ARG A 18 -16.52 -18.94 3.84
CA ARG A 18 -17.96 -19.09 3.79
C ARG A 18 -18.66 -17.74 3.66
N GLY A 19 -19.63 -17.66 2.76
CA GLY A 19 -20.39 -16.44 2.48
C GLY A 19 -19.68 -15.52 1.48
N ILE A 20 -20.50 -14.71 0.77
CA ILE A 20 -20.00 -13.83 -0.30
C ILE A 20 -19.00 -12.80 0.20
N GLN A 21 -19.15 -12.33 1.45
CA GLN A 21 -18.28 -11.32 2.03
C GLN A 21 -16.85 -11.87 2.24
N MET A 22 -16.73 -13.06 2.88
CA MET A 22 -15.41 -13.68 3.10
C MET A 22 -14.79 -14.19 1.80
N GLN A 23 -15.58 -14.73 0.88
CA GLN A 23 -15.12 -15.12 -0.45
C GLN A 23 -14.56 -13.92 -1.21
N THR A 24 -15.30 -12.80 -1.24
CA THR A 24 -14.85 -11.55 -1.85
C THR A 24 -13.58 -11.02 -1.17
N PHE A 25 -13.49 -11.07 0.16
CA PHE A 25 -12.31 -10.68 0.91
C PHE A 25 -11.07 -11.47 0.48
N HIS A 26 -11.18 -12.81 0.43
CA HIS A 26 -10.05 -13.66 0.06
C HIS A 26 -9.61 -13.44 -1.40
N ILE A 27 -10.53 -13.32 -2.31
CA ILE A 27 -10.21 -13.03 -3.71
C ILE A 27 -9.62 -11.63 -3.83
N THR A 28 -10.09 -10.65 -3.07
CA THR A 28 -9.62 -9.28 -3.11
C THR A 28 -8.16 -9.15 -2.66
N TRP A 29 -7.79 -9.73 -1.48
CA TRP A 29 -6.39 -9.65 -1.06
C TRP A 29 -5.46 -10.50 -1.94
N LEU A 30 -5.92 -11.65 -2.45
CA LEU A 30 -5.14 -12.47 -3.38
C LEU A 30 -4.93 -11.74 -4.72
N THR A 31 -5.96 -11.06 -5.23
CA THR A 31 -5.85 -10.20 -6.42
C THR A 31 -4.83 -9.09 -6.19
N PHE A 32 -4.88 -8.46 -5.02
CA PHE A 32 -3.93 -7.40 -4.66
C PHE A 32 -2.50 -7.95 -4.55
N PHE A 33 -2.33 -9.17 -4.04
CA PHE A 33 -1.04 -9.87 -4.04
C PHE A 33 -0.48 -10.01 -5.47
N PHE A 34 -1.27 -10.49 -6.42
CA PHE A 34 -0.81 -10.62 -7.81
C PHE A 34 -0.63 -9.26 -8.51
N CYS A 35 -1.36 -8.22 -8.12
CA CYS A 35 -1.09 -6.86 -8.57
C CYS A 35 0.30 -6.39 -8.12
N PHE A 36 0.65 -6.58 -6.85
CA PHE A 36 1.99 -6.24 -6.33
C PHE A 36 3.08 -7.12 -6.95
N PHE A 37 2.80 -8.42 -7.09
CA PHE A 37 3.70 -9.35 -7.77
C PHE A 37 4.02 -8.89 -9.19
N ALA A 38 3.02 -8.48 -9.97
CA ALA A 38 3.22 -8.00 -11.34
C ALA A 38 3.88 -6.61 -11.38
N TRP A 39 3.53 -5.71 -10.45
CA TRP A 39 4.07 -4.35 -10.39
C TRP A 39 5.58 -4.34 -10.14
N PHE A 40 6.04 -5.20 -9.23
CA PHE A 40 7.44 -5.34 -8.87
C PHE A 40 8.17 -6.47 -9.61
N GLY A 41 7.50 -7.21 -10.49
CA GLY A 41 8.04 -8.40 -11.16
C GLY A 41 9.38 -8.18 -11.86
N ILE A 42 9.60 -7.00 -12.43
CA ILE A 42 10.85 -6.67 -13.11
C ILE A 42 11.96 -6.21 -12.13
N ALA A 43 11.63 -5.80 -10.91
CA ALA A 43 12.59 -5.21 -9.98
C ALA A 43 13.78 -6.15 -9.67
N PRO A 44 13.58 -7.45 -9.32
CA PRO A 44 14.68 -8.37 -9.08
C PRO A 44 15.42 -8.78 -10.36
N LEU A 45 14.85 -8.54 -11.54
CA LEU A 45 15.45 -8.83 -12.85
C LEU A 45 16.15 -7.61 -13.47
N MET A 46 16.10 -6.44 -12.79
CA MET A 46 16.73 -5.21 -13.29
C MET A 46 18.23 -5.32 -13.64
N PRO A 47 19.04 -6.12 -12.94
CA PRO A 47 20.42 -6.36 -13.39
C PRO A 47 20.49 -6.89 -14.84
N LEU A 48 19.71 -7.93 -15.17
CA LEU A 48 19.66 -8.50 -16.52
C LEU A 48 19.16 -7.48 -17.57
N VAL A 49 18.07 -6.78 -17.23
CA VAL A 49 17.52 -5.72 -18.11
C VAL A 49 18.54 -4.62 -18.34
N SER A 50 19.23 -4.20 -17.28
CA SER A 50 20.21 -3.10 -17.35
C SER A 50 21.41 -3.47 -18.20
N GLU A 51 21.87 -4.70 -18.14
CA GLU A 51 22.95 -5.21 -18.96
C GLU A 51 22.52 -5.29 -20.43
N GLN A 52 21.37 -5.90 -20.71
CA GLN A 52 20.90 -6.12 -22.09
C GLN A 52 20.53 -4.81 -22.81
N LEU A 53 19.88 -3.86 -22.11
CA LEU A 53 19.48 -2.57 -22.69
C LEU A 53 20.51 -1.45 -22.45
N ASN A 54 21.68 -1.76 -21.90
CA ASN A 54 22.76 -0.81 -21.57
C ASN A 54 22.25 0.42 -20.79
N LEU A 55 21.44 0.18 -19.76
CA LEU A 55 20.81 1.26 -18.99
C LEU A 55 21.80 1.99 -18.10
N THR A 56 21.89 3.30 -18.26
CA THR A 56 22.62 4.16 -17.34
C THR A 56 21.92 4.21 -15.98
N LYS A 57 22.65 4.65 -14.94
CA LYS A 57 22.10 4.84 -13.61
C LYS A 57 20.90 5.81 -13.61
N ALA A 58 21.00 6.90 -14.35
CA ALA A 58 19.92 7.88 -14.49
C ALA A 58 18.67 7.24 -15.13
N GLN A 59 18.85 6.37 -16.12
CA GLN A 59 17.76 5.64 -16.76
C GLN A 59 17.10 4.63 -15.83
N LYS A 60 17.87 3.90 -15.00
CA LYS A 60 17.32 3.02 -13.94
C LYS A 60 16.43 3.82 -12.96
N GLY A 61 16.88 5.01 -12.53
CA GLY A 61 16.09 5.91 -11.69
C GLY A 61 14.80 6.37 -12.37
N ASN A 62 14.84 6.74 -13.65
CA ASN A 62 13.66 7.12 -14.42
C ASN A 62 12.65 5.96 -14.54
N VAL A 63 13.14 4.72 -14.71
CA VAL A 63 12.30 3.51 -14.76
C VAL A 63 11.56 3.29 -13.45
N ALA A 64 12.23 3.50 -12.31
CA ALA A 64 11.60 3.41 -10.99
C ALA A 64 10.57 4.54 -10.78
N ILE A 65 10.87 5.78 -11.20
CA ILE A 65 9.93 6.90 -11.16
C ILE A 65 8.71 6.61 -12.03
N ALA A 66 8.89 6.11 -13.26
CA ALA A 66 7.81 5.76 -14.17
C ALA A 66 6.87 4.71 -13.56
N ALA A 67 7.45 3.71 -12.88
CA ALA A 67 6.70 2.64 -12.23
C ALA A 67 5.65 3.14 -11.21
N VAL A 68 5.85 4.31 -10.61
CA VAL A 68 4.95 4.86 -9.59
C VAL A 68 4.19 6.09 -10.04
N SER A 69 4.68 6.82 -11.04
CA SER A 69 4.07 8.08 -11.50
C SER A 69 2.66 7.89 -12.04
N ALA A 70 2.45 6.87 -12.88
CA ALA A 70 1.14 6.57 -13.44
C ALA A 70 0.12 6.18 -12.36
N THR A 71 0.58 5.60 -11.24
CA THR A 71 -0.28 5.22 -10.11
C THR A 71 -1.01 6.43 -9.53
N ILE A 72 -0.38 7.59 -9.45
CA ILE A 72 -0.97 8.79 -8.84
C ILE A 72 -2.24 9.19 -9.60
N ILE A 73 -2.14 9.30 -10.92
CA ILE A 73 -3.28 9.64 -11.78
C ILE A 73 -4.29 8.49 -11.81
N ALA A 74 -3.82 7.26 -11.95
CA ALA A 74 -4.67 6.08 -12.03
C ALA A 74 -5.56 5.93 -10.77
N ARG A 75 -5.07 6.22 -9.57
CA ARG A 75 -5.85 6.19 -8.33
C ARG A 75 -7.04 7.14 -8.34
N LEU A 76 -6.87 8.35 -8.89
CA LEU A 76 -7.95 9.33 -8.98
C LEU A 76 -9.03 8.88 -9.97
N VAL A 77 -8.61 8.34 -11.11
CA VAL A 77 -9.52 7.83 -12.15
C VAL A 77 -10.25 6.59 -11.65
N ILE A 78 -9.53 5.62 -11.11
CA ILE A 78 -10.09 4.34 -10.61
C ILE A 78 -11.05 4.59 -9.45
N GLY A 79 -10.76 5.50 -8.53
CA GLY A 79 -11.69 5.85 -7.46
C GLY A 79 -13.06 6.31 -7.99
N ARG A 80 -13.07 7.21 -8.97
CA ARG A 80 -14.32 7.67 -9.61
C ARG A 80 -15.06 6.58 -10.39
N LEU A 81 -14.30 5.75 -11.11
CA LEU A 81 -14.89 4.62 -11.84
C LEU A 81 -15.51 3.60 -10.88
N THR A 82 -14.87 3.35 -9.73
CA THR A 82 -15.36 2.44 -8.69
C THR A 82 -16.70 2.92 -8.11
N ASP A 83 -16.81 4.22 -7.83
CA ASP A 83 -18.06 4.83 -7.34
C ASP A 83 -19.20 4.72 -8.38
N LYS A 84 -18.86 4.70 -9.68
CA LYS A 84 -19.86 4.70 -10.77
C LYS A 84 -20.24 3.29 -11.19
N PHE A 85 -19.27 2.39 -11.33
CA PHE A 85 -19.47 1.07 -11.97
C PHE A 85 -19.37 -0.13 -11.01
N GLY A 86 -19.00 0.13 -9.76
CA GLY A 86 -18.75 -0.90 -8.74
C GLY A 86 -17.34 -1.48 -8.79
N PRO A 87 -16.85 -1.99 -7.64
CA PRO A 87 -15.48 -2.49 -7.52
C PRO A 87 -15.22 -3.76 -8.33
N ARG A 88 -16.22 -4.63 -8.48
CA ARG A 88 -16.11 -5.89 -9.25
C ARG A 88 -15.72 -5.63 -10.71
N LYS A 89 -16.48 -4.78 -11.41
CA LYS A 89 -16.23 -4.46 -12.82
C LYS A 89 -14.92 -3.72 -12.99
N VAL A 90 -14.69 -2.69 -12.18
CA VAL A 90 -13.51 -1.82 -12.31
C VAL A 90 -12.23 -2.59 -12.00
N TYR A 91 -12.23 -3.46 -11.00
CA TYR A 91 -11.05 -4.28 -10.70
C TYR A 91 -10.76 -5.28 -11.82
N THR A 92 -11.79 -5.96 -12.33
CA THR A 92 -11.63 -6.88 -13.46
C THR A 92 -11.03 -6.17 -14.67
N TRP A 93 -11.55 -5.00 -15.04
CA TRP A 93 -11.02 -4.22 -16.16
C TRP A 93 -9.58 -3.74 -15.91
N LEU A 94 -9.27 -3.29 -14.69
CA LEU A 94 -7.90 -2.91 -14.32
C LEU A 94 -6.93 -4.08 -14.56
N LEU A 95 -7.28 -5.29 -14.10
CA LEU A 95 -6.45 -6.48 -14.25
C LEU A 95 -6.23 -6.84 -15.73
N VAL A 96 -7.29 -6.85 -16.53
CA VAL A 96 -7.21 -7.13 -17.98
C VAL A 96 -6.33 -6.10 -18.67
N ILE A 97 -6.60 -4.80 -18.49
CA ILE A 97 -5.84 -3.73 -19.15
C ILE A 97 -4.37 -3.77 -18.75
N CYS A 98 -4.07 -3.96 -17.47
CA CYS A 98 -2.69 -3.96 -16.98
C CYS A 98 -1.94 -5.26 -17.31
N SER A 99 -2.61 -6.37 -17.63
CA SER A 99 -1.94 -7.60 -18.06
C SER A 99 -1.17 -7.40 -19.36
N PHE A 100 -1.66 -6.55 -20.28
CA PHE A 100 -0.99 -6.28 -21.57
C PHE A 100 0.42 -5.71 -21.40
N PRO A 101 0.63 -4.57 -20.70
CA PRO A 101 1.98 -4.05 -20.54
C PRO A 101 2.88 -5.00 -19.73
N VAL A 102 2.34 -5.84 -18.84
CA VAL A 102 3.13 -6.84 -18.09
C VAL A 102 3.58 -7.98 -19.01
N ILE A 103 2.68 -8.54 -19.83
CA ILE A 103 3.01 -9.64 -20.75
C ILE A 103 4.00 -9.16 -21.82
N PHE A 104 3.76 -7.98 -22.39
CA PHE A 104 4.47 -7.49 -23.56
C PHE A 104 5.70 -6.63 -23.25
N ILE A 105 6.04 -6.39 -21.97
CA ILE A 105 7.29 -5.67 -21.64
C ILE A 105 8.54 -6.36 -22.20
N GLY A 106 8.48 -7.67 -22.41
CA GLY A 106 9.53 -8.45 -23.06
C GLY A 106 9.82 -8.04 -24.50
N LEU A 107 8.94 -7.29 -25.16
CA LEU A 107 9.16 -6.74 -26.51
C LEU A 107 9.98 -5.44 -26.49
N ALA A 108 10.32 -4.92 -25.31
CA ALA A 108 11.14 -3.72 -25.22
C ALA A 108 12.58 -4.01 -25.70
N ASP A 109 13.02 -3.26 -26.69
CA ASP A 109 14.34 -3.32 -27.33
C ASP A 109 15.19 -2.09 -27.04
N SER A 110 14.62 -1.08 -26.42
CA SER A 110 15.26 0.19 -26.10
C SER A 110 14.82 0.71 -24.72
N TYR A 111 15.60 1.65 -24.17
CA TYR A 111 15.23 2.34 -22.95
C TYR A 111 13.84 2.98 -23.02
N ILE A 112 13.49 3.62 -24.14
CA ILE A 112 12.21 4.35 -24.27
C ILE A 112 11.04 3.37 -24.29
N THR A 113 11.12 2.30 -25.07
CA THR A 113 10.06 1.28 -25.12
C THR A 113 9.87 0.61 -23.76
N PHE A 114 10.96 0.30 -23.06
CA PHE A 114 10.93 -0.25 -21.72
C PHE A 114 10.30 0.72 -20.71
N LEU A 115 10.66 2.02 -20.78
CA LEU A 115 10.10 3.06 -19.91
C LEU A 115 8.57 3.20 -20.10
N LEU A 116 8.09 3.14 -21.36
CA LEU A 116 6.66 3.21 -21.65
C LEU A 116 5.89 2.01 -21.07
N PHE A 117 6.45 0.79 -21.19
CA PHE A 117 5.85 -0.39 -20.55
C PHE A 117 5.83 -0.24 -19.03
N ARG A 118 6.91 0.26 -18.41
CA ARG A 118 6.95 0.50 -16.96
C ARG A 118 5.91 1.52 -16.51
N LEU A 119 5.67 2.57 -17.30
CA LEU A 119 4.61 3.54 -17.06
C LEU A 119 3.23 2.86 -17.08
N GLY A 120 2.98 2.02 -18.10
CA GLY A 120 1.74 1.25 -18.20
C GLY A 120 1.53 0.29 -17.04
N ILE A 121 2.57 -0.43 -16.62
CA ILE A 121 2.56 -1.32 -15.45
C ILE A 121 2.27 -0.53 -14.18
N GLY A 122 2.75 0.71 -14.05
CA GLY A 122 2.50 1.57 -12.89
C GLY A 122 1.02 1.82 -12.59
N VAL A 123 0.13 1.69 -13.57
CA VAL A 123 -1.34 1.81 -13.40
C VAL A 123 -1.87 0.76 -12.40
N ILE A 124 -1.22 -0.41 -12.31
CA ILE A 124 -1.58 -1.49 -11.37
C ILE A 124 -1.62 -0.99 -9.91
N GLY A 125 -0.80 -0.02 -9.55
CA GLY A 125 -0.77 0.55 -8.20
C GLY A 125 -2.09 1.18 -7.74
N ALA A 126 -3.03 1.43 -8.67
CA ALA A 126 -4.39 1.84 -8.35
C ALA A 126 -5.24 0.70 -7.75
N SER A 127 -4.81 -0.55 -7.85
CA SER A 127 -5.45 -1.73 -7.23
C SER A 127 -5.62 -1.57 -5.72
N PHE A 128 -4.75 -0.82 -5.06
CA PHE A 128 -4.89 -0.49 -3.64
C PHE A 128 -6.24 0.19 -3.32
N VAL A 129 -6.66 1.15 -4.13
CA VAL A 129 -7.94 1.88 -3.93
C VAL A 129 -9.12 0.89 -4.01
N LEU A 130 -9.10 0.02 -5.01
CA LEU A 130 -10.13 -1.02 -5.19
C LEU A 130 -10.15 -2.01 -4.03
N THR A 131 -8.98 -2.46 -3.59
CA THR A 131 -8.84 -3.38 -2.45
C THR A 131 -9.44 -2.78 -1.19
N GLN A 132 -9.08 -1.54 -0.86
CA GLN A 132 -9.59 -0.84 0.32
C GLN A 132 -11.09 -0.57 0.21
N PHE A 133 -11.58 -0.13 -0.95
CA PHE A 133 -12.99 0.13 -1.18
C PHE A 133 -13.81 -1.16 -1.04
N HIS A 134 -13.44 -2.21 -1.78
CA HIS A 134 -14.21 -3.46 -1.82
C HIS A 134 -14.24 -4.15 -0.45
N THR A 135 -13.09 -4.22 0.23
CA THR A 135 -13.04 -4.71 1.61
C THR A 135 -13.93 -3.88 2.53
N SER A 136 -13.88 -2.55 2.41
CA SER A 136 -14.70 -1.65 3.26
C SER A 136 -16.20 -1.83 3.12
N VAL A 137 -16.67 -2.25 1.95
CA VAL A 137 -18.11 -2.50 1.71
C VAL A 137 -18.56 -3.84 2.31
N MET A 138 -17.66 -4.82 2.35
CA MET A 138 -17.98 -6.18 2.85
C MET A 138 -18.01 -6.28 4.37
N PHE A 139 -17.41 -5.31 5.11
CA PHE A 139 -17.28 -5.36 6.56
C PHE A 139 -17.92 -4.17 7.26
N ALA A 140 -18.49 -4.44 8.44
CA ALA A 140 -19.13 -3.44 9.28
C ALA A 140 -18.10 -2.43 9.85
N PRO A 141 -18.54 -1.22 10.25
CA PRO A 141 -17.66 -0.16 10.72
C PRO A 141 -16.71 -0.57 11.87
N ASN A 142 -17.16 -1.47 12.76
CA ASN A 142 -16.40 -1.91 13.93
C ASN A 142 -15.12 -2.70 13.59
N ILE A 143 -15.06 -3.36 12.41
CA ILE A 143 -13.90 -4.18 11.99
C ILE A 143 -13.34 -3.77 10.64
N LYS A 144 -13.92 -2.77 9.98
CA LYS A 144 -13.51 -2.30 8.65
C LYS A 144 -12.02 -1.98 8.58
N GLY A 145 -11.48 -1.31 9.60
CA GLY A 145 -10.06 -0.97 9.68
C GLY A 145 -9.18 -2.23 9.71
N THR A 146 -9.52 -3.19 10.57
CA THR A 146 -8.80 -4.48 10.67
C THR A 146 -8.86 -5.27 9.36
N ALA A 147 -10.03 -5.35 8.74
CA ALA A 147 -10.19 -6.06 7.46
C ALA A 147 -9.34 -5.40 6.35
N ASN A 148 -9.36 -4.08 6.26
CA ASN A 148 -8.55 -3.31 5.30
C ASN A 148 -7.05 -3.47 5.54
N ALA A 149 -6.61 -3.41 6.79
CA ALA A 149 -5.20 -3.59 7.17
C ALA A 149 -4.73 -5.02 6.82
N THR A 150 -5.57 -6.03 7.08
CA THR A 150 -5.26 -7.42 6.76
C THR A 150 -5.20 -7.65 5.24
N ALA A 151 -6.20 -7.17 4.47
CA ALA A 151 -6.19 -7.28 3.01
C ALA A 151 -4.99 -6.56 2.40
N GLY A 152 -4.67 -5.36 2.89
CA GLY A 152 -3.51 -4.59 2.46
C GLY A 152 -2.19 -5.28 2.82
N GLY A 153 -2.05 -5.79 4.05
CA GLY A 153 -0.85 -6.51 4.51
C GLY A 153 -0.59 -7.77 3.69
N PHE A 154 -1.60 -8.64 3.56
CA PHE A 154 -1.48 -9.88 2.78
C PHE A 154 -1.20 -9.60 1.29
N GLY A 155 -1.87 -8.62 0.69
CA GLY A 155 -1.62 -8.26 -0.70
C GLY A 155 -0.22 -7.70 -0.94
N ASN A 156 0.30 -6.85 -0.06
CA ASN A 156 1.65 -6.28 -0.20
C ASN A 156 2.77 -7.34 -0.14
N THR A 157 2.52 -8.53 0.45
CA THR A 157 3.50 -9.62 0.41
C THR A 157 3.81 -10.10 -1.01
N GLY A 158 2.97 -9.78 -2.00
CA GLY A 158 3.25 -10.01 -3.41
C GLY A 158 4.57 -9.38 -3.87
N GLY A 159 4.94 -8.21 -3.32
CA GLY A 159 6.24 -7.59 -3.55
C GLY A 159 7.41 -8.43 -3.04
N GLY A 160 7.27 -9.04 -1.84
CA GLY A 160 8.27 -9.97 -1.31
C GLY A 160 8.36 -11.27 -2.09
N ALA A 161 7.21 -11.84 -2.46
CA ALA A 161 7.16 -13.08 -3.24
C ALA A 161 7.81 -12.91 -4.62
N THR A 162 7.61 -11.77 -5.28
CA THR A 162 8.18 -11.49 -6.59
C THR A 162 9.71 -11.44 -6.56
N GLN A 163 10.30 -10.96 -5.44
CA GLN A 163 11.77 -10.88 -5.29
C GLN A 163 12.42 -12.28 -5.34
N ILE A 164 11.73 -13.31 -4.85
CA ILE A 164 12.21 -14.69 -4.90
C ILE A 164 11.81 -15.37 -6.21
N LEU A 165 10.52 -15.32 -6.53
CA LEU A 165 9.97 -16.16 -7.60
C LEU A 165 10.39 -15.72 -8.99
N MET A 166 10.55 -14.42 -9.25
CA MET A 166 10.93 -13.95 -10.59
C MET A 166 12.34 -14.37 -11.01
N PRO A 167 13.39 -14.25 -10.15
CA PRO A 167 14.71 -14.82 -10.46
C PRO A 167 14.68 -16.35 -10.66
N LEU A 168 13.88 -17.07 -9.84
CA LEU A 168 13.73 -18.52 -10.00
C LEU A 168 13.04 -18.91 -11.30
N ILE A 169 11.98 -18.17 -11.69
CA ILE A 169 11.31 -18.38 -12.98
C ILE A 169 12.30 -18.15 -14.13
N ALA A 170 13.05 -17.03 -14.09
CA ALA A 170 14.05 -16.73 -15.11
C ALA A 170 15.12 -17.82 -15.19
N ALA A 171 15.68 -18.25 -14.04
CA ALA A 171 16.66 -19.34 -13.99
C ALA A 171 16.09 -20.67 -14.47
N GLY A 172 14.84 -20.99 -14.13
CA GLY A 172 14.16 -22.20 -14.60
C GLY A 172 13.99 -22.25 -16.13
N LEU A 173 13.64 -21.12 -16.75
CA LEU A 173 13.52 -20.99 -18.22
C LEU A 173 14.87 -21.23 -18.91
N VAL A 174 15.96 -20.71 -18.34
CA VAL A 174 17.32 -20.93 -18.83
C VAL A 174 17.74 -22.40 -18.67
N ALA A 175 17.51 -22.98 -17.49
CA ALA A 175 17.84 -24.39 -17.20
C ALA A 175 17.07 -25.36 -18.10
N ALA A 176 15.83 -25.03 -18.48
CA ALA A 176 15.05 -25.81 -19.45
C ALA A 176 15.55 -25.67 -20.89
N GLY A 177 16.53 -24.82 -21.16
CA GLY A 177 17.05 -24.55 -22.51
C GLY A 177 16.09 -23.76 -23.42
N TRP A 178 15.05 -23.14 -22.87
CA TRP A 178 14.05 -22.43 -23.65
C TRP A 178 14.50 -21.04 -24.08
N VAL A 179 15.34 -20.40 -23.26
CA VAL A 179 15.79 -19.03 -23.49
C VAL A 179 17.24 -18.82 -23.03
N SER A 180 17.89 -17.80 -23.59
CA SER A 180 19.20 -17.36 -23.12
C SER A 180 19.10 -16.67 -21.74
N GLN A 181 20.22 -16.61 -21.02
CA GLN A 181 20.30 -15.86 -19.75
C GLN A 181 19.87 -14.40 -19.95
N ALA A 182 20.32 -13.75 -21.01
CA ALA A 182 20.02 -12.36 -21.32
C ALA A 182 18.54 -12.11 -21.61
N ASP A 183 17.84 -13.06 -22.24
CA ASP A 183 16.43 -12.92 -22.62
C ASP A 183 15.46 -13.45 -21.55
N SER A 184 15.96 -14.10 -20.51
CA SER A 184 15.14 -14.79 -19.51
C SER A 184 14.12 -13.87 -18.82
N TRP A 185 14.46 -12.60 -18.58
CA TRP A 185 13.56 -11.64 -17.98
C TRP A 185 12.35 -11.32 -18.86
N ARG A 186 12.51 -11.36 -20.19
CA ARG A 186 11.44 -11.09 -21.16
C ARG A 186 10.31 -12.09 -21.02
N TYR A 187 10.68 -13.37 -20.97
CA TYR A 187 9.72 -14.48 -20.89
C TYR A 187 9.20 -14.68 -19.45
N ALA A 188 10.03 -14.40 -18.43
CA ALA A 188 9.61 -14.50 -17.05
C ALA A 188 8.43 -13.57 -16.74
N MET A 189 8.36 -12.37 -17.37
CA MET A 189 7.27 -11.41 -17.18
C MET A 189 5.91 -11.86 -17.75
N ILE A 190 5.88 -12.89 -18.59
CA ILE A 190 4.62 -13.47 -19.07
C ILE A 190 3.84 -14.08 -17.92
N PHE A 191 4.53 -14.72 -16.97
CA PHE A 191 3.90 -15.38 -15.81
C PHE A 191 3.01 -14.41 -14.98
N PRO A 192 3.51 -13.30 -14.43
CA PRO A 192 2.67 -12.38 -13.68
C PRO A 192 1.54 -11.77 -14.52
N GLY A 193 1.77 -11.53 -15.81
CA GLY A 193 0.74 -11.01 -16.69
C GLY A 193 -0.41 -12.00 -16.92
N VAL A 194 -0.11 -13.27 -17.11
CA VAL A 194 -1.11 -14.36 -17.20
C VAL A 194 -1.86 -14.49 -15.86
N MET A 195 -1.15 -14.40 -14.72
CA MET A 195 -1.79 -14.45 -13.41
C MET A 195 -2.77 -13.30 -13.19
N LEU A 196 -2.52 -12.09 -13.73
CA LEU A 196 -3.51 -11.00 -13.72
C LEU A 196 -4.79 -11.37 -14.48
N LEU A 197 -4.68 -12.03 -15.65
CA LEU A 197 -5.85 -12.50 -16.41
C LEU A 197 -6.63 -13.59 -15.67
N VAL A 198 -5.92 -14.53 -15.04
CA VAL A 198 -6.54 -15.55 -14.19
C VAL A 198 -7.31 -14.89 -13.04
N MET A 199 -6.66 -13.94 -12.35
CA MET A 199 -7.32 -13.20 -11.27
C MET A 199 -8.49 -12.35 -11.76
N ALA A 200 -8.43 -11.80 -12.98
CA ALA A 200 -9.56 -11.08 -13.57
C ALA A 200 -10.78 -12.00 -13.74
N ALA A 201 -10.56 -13.22 -14.25
CA ALA A 201 -11.62 -14.22 -14.42
C ALA A 201 -12.20 -14.66 -13.06
N LEU A 202 -11.32 -14.94 -12.07
CA LEU A 202 -11.76 -15.32 -10.71
C LEU A 202 -12.52 -14.18 -10.02
N TYR A 203 -12.03 -12.96 -10.16
CA TYR A 203 -12.66 -11.77 -9.58
C TYR A 203 -14.05 -11.54 -10.16
N TRP A 204 -14.17 -11.62 -11.49
CA TRP A 204 -15.45 -11.51 -12.18
C TRP A 204 -16.45 -12.58 -11.75
N LYS A 205 -16.01 -13.84 -11.62
CA LYS A 205 -16.88 -14.97 -11.34
C LYS A 205 -17.30 -15.06 -9.88
N PHE A 206 -16.40 -14.77 -8.94
CA PHE A 206 -16.58 -15.14 -7.53
C PHE A 206 -16.75 -13.95 -6.57
N THR A 207 -16.80 -12.71 -7.06
CA THR A 207 -17.04 -11.54 -6.19
C THR A 207 -18.36 -10.86 -6.54
N LYS A 208 -18.89 -10.10 -5.60
CA LYS A 208 -20.05 -9.21 -5.77
C LYS A 208 -19.66 -7.81 -5.28
N ASP A 209 -20.25 -6.75 -5.85
CA ASP A 209 -19.92 -5.37 -5.47
C ASP A 209 -20.21 -5.07 -4.00
N THR A 210 -21.30 -5.67 -3.47
CA THR A 210 -21.75 -5.51 -2.08
C THR A 210 -22.25 -6.84 -1.53
N PRO A 211 -22.46 -6.95 -0.20
CA PRO A 211 -23.12 -8.13 0.39
C PRO A 211 -24.51 -8.41 -0.20
N SER A 212 -25.21 -7.37 -0.68
CA SER A 212 -26.56 -7.46 -1.20
C SER A 212 -26.63 -7.71 -2.72
N GLY A 213 -25.52 -7.69 -3.44
CA GLY A 213 -25.48 -7.88 -4.89
C GLY A 213 -24.59 -6.90 -5.62
N ASN A 214 -24.70 -6.86 -6.95
CA ASN A 214 -23.94 -5.94 -7.78
C ASN A 214 -24.66 -4.57 -7.89
N PHE A 215 -23.92 -3.52 -8.19
CA PHE A 215 -24.46 -2.15 -8.31
C PHE A 215 -25.60 -2.04 -9.32
N ASP A 216 -25.56 -2.82 -10.40
CA ASP A 216 -26.65 -2.84 -11.40
C ASP A 216 -27.94 -3.50 -10.89
N GLU A 217 -27.81 -4.35 -9.87
CA GLU A 217 -28.92 -5.13 -9.29
C GLU A 217 -29.58 -4.36 -8.12
N LEU A 218 -28.92 -3.30 -7.61
CA LEU A 218 -29.40 -2.54 -6.46
C LEU A 218 -30.28 -1.35 -6.89
N PRO A 219 -31.36 -1.04 -6.14
CA PRO A 219 -32.16 0.16 -6.36
C PRO A 219 -31.26 1.41 -6.28
N GLN A 220 -31.33 2.27 -7.28
CA GLN A 220 -30.62 3.53 -7.25
C GLN A 220 -31.27 4.47 -6.21
N THR A 221 -30.82 4.40 -4.97
CA THR A 221 -31.23 5.37 -3.95
C THR A 221 -30.68 6.75 -4.34
N GLY A 222 -31.60 7.71 -4.41
CA GLY A 222 -31.37 9.06 -4.93
C GLY A 222 -30.11 9.72 -4.39
N LYS A 223 -29.44 10.41 -5.28
CA LYS A 223 -28.23 11.21 -5.01
C LYS A 223 -28.62 12.41 -4.10
N GLY A 224 -28.53 12.23 -2.78
CA GLY A 224 -28.44 13.38 -1.87
C GLY A 224 -27.27 14.26 -2.27
N LYS A 225 -27.37 15.59 -2.12
CA LYS A 225 -26.23 16.52 -2.33
C LYS A 225 -25.05 16.04 -1.46
N LYS A 226 -24.07 15.38 -2.06
CA LYS A 226 -22.84 14.98 -1.37
C LYS A 226 -22.03 16.25 -1.10
N GLU A 227 -21.84 16.60 0.16
CA GLU A 227 -20.80 17.57 0.54
C GLU A 227 -19.48 17.17 -0.11
N ASN A 228 -18.70 18.16 -0.53
CA ASN A 228 -17.40 17.89 -1.15
C ASN A 228 -16.38 17.43 -0.07
N THR A 229 -16.47 16.17 0.30
CA THR A 229 -15.63 15.57 1.34
C THR A 229 -14.14 15.66 1.03
N PHE A 230 -13.77 15.71 -0.27
CA PHE A 230 -12.41 15.92 -0.69
C PHE A 230 -11.89 17.30 -0.27
N LEU A 231 -12.70 18.35 -0.48
CA LEU A 231 -12.31 19.71 -0.08
C LEU A 231 -12.22 19.85 1.44
N LEU A 232 -13.11 19.18 2.19
CA LEU A 232 -13.04 19.12 3.65
C LEU A 232 -11.75 18.48 4.13
N ALA A 233 -11.36 17.36 3.54
CA ALA A 233 -10.12 16.67 3.87
C ALA A 233 -8.88 17.50 3.48
N ALA A 234 -8.88 18.11 2.29
CA ALA A 234 -7.75 18.90 1.80
C ALA A 234 -7.52 20.22 2.57
N LYS A 235 -8.56 20.79 3.16
CA LYS A 235 -8.45 21.98 4.01
C LYS A 235 -7.89 21.69 5.42
N ASP A 236 -7.92 20.44 5.88
CA ASP A 236 -7.38 20.06 7.19
C ASP A 236 -5.88 19.83 7.10
N TYR A 237 -5.08 20.70 7.75
CA TYR A 237 -3.62 20.61 7.74
C TYR A 237 -3.09 19.27 8.30
N ARG A 238 -3.84 18.62 9.19
CA ARG A 238 -3.48 17.32 9.77
C ARG A 238 -3.47 16.22 8.71
N THR A 239 -4.32 16.34 7.68
CA THR A 239 -4.28 15.46 6.50
C THR A 239 -2.92 15.53 5.82
N TRP A 240 -2.38 16.73 5.62
CA TRP A 240 -1.07 16.92 4.96
C TRP A 240 0.11 16.44 5.82
N ILE A 241 0.03 16.61 7.15
CA ILE A 241 1.02 16.06 8.06
C ILE A 241 1.07 14.52 7.93
N LEU A 242 -0.09 13.85 7.94
CA LEU A 242 -0.16 12.41 7.73
C LEU A 242 0.27 12.01 6.30
N THR A 243 0.00 12.86 5.31
CA THR A 243 0.46 12.64 3.93
C THR A 243 1.98 12.62 3.85
N ILE A 244 2.67 13.55 4.52
CA ILE A 244 4.13 13.58 4.60
C ILE A 244 4.66 12.38 5.38
N ALA A 245 4.05 12.01 6.50
CA ALA A 245 4.42 10.81 7.25
C ALA A 245 4.28 9.54 6.40
N TYR A 246 3.19 9.42 5.63
CA TYR A 246 2.96 8.28 4.77
C TYR A 246 3.87 8.28 3.53
N ALA A 247 4.26 9.45 3.03
CA ALA A 247 5.31 9.57 2.01
C ALA A 247 6.65 9.05 2.52
N ALA A 248 6.98 9.32 3.79
CA ALA A 248 8.21 8.88 4.43
C ALA A 248 8.25 7.36 4.66
N CYS A 249 7.13 6.70 5.02
CA CYS A 249 7.12 5.25 5.22
C CYS A 249 6.72 4.48 3.95
N PHE A 250 5.58 4.73 3.33
CA PHE A 250 5.16 4.00 2.15
C PHE A 250 5.96 4.34 0.89
N GLY A 251 6.43 5.59 0.77
CA GLY A 251 7.35 5.99 -0.30
C GLY A 251 8.67 5.23 -0.23
N VAL A 252 9.21 5.05 0.97
CA VAL A 252 10.39 4.21 1.20
C VAL A 252 10.10 2.74 0.91
N GLU A 253 8.92 2.22 1.32
CA GLU A 253 8.51 0.85 1.01
C GLU A 253 8.61 0.55 -0.48
N ILE A 254 7.95 1.36 -1.31
CA ILE A 254 7.98 1.19 -2.77
C ILE A 254 9.40 1.33 -3.33
N THR A 255 10.21 2.23 -2.77
CA THR A 255 11.59 2.43 -3.19
C THR A 255 12.45 1.20 -2.91
N VAL A 256 12.36 0.64 -1.70
CA VAL A 256 13.10 -0.58 -1.34
C VAL A 256 12.65 -1.75 -2.20
N ASP A 257 11.34 -1.92 -2.44
CA ASP A 257 10.82 -2.97 -3.32
C ASP A 257 11.36 -2.86 -4.77
N ASN A 258 11.68 -1.65 -5.24
CA ASN A 258 12.28 -1.44 -6.57
C ASN A 258 13.80 -1.59 -6.61
N PHE A 259 14.52 -1.26 -5.55
CA PHE A 259 15.98 -1.13 -5.59
C PHE A 259 16.74 -2.16 -4.74
N ALA A 260 16.09 -2.84 -3.78
CA ALA A 260 16.80 -3.71 -2.83
C ALA A 260 17.57 -4.85 -3.51
N ALA A 261 16.96 -5.55 -4.48
CA ALA A 261 17.66 -6.63 -5.18
C ALA A 261 18.87 -6.10 -5.97
N SER A 262 18.70 -4.98 -6.70
CA SER A 262 19.81 -4.34 -7.42
C SER A 262 20.89 -3.85 -6.45
N TYR A 263 20.51 -3.31 -5.29
CA TYR A 263 21.46 -2.90 -4.26
C TYR A 263 22.33 -4.06 -3.76
N PHE A 264 21.74 -5.20 -3.43
CA PHE A 264 22.49 -6.37 -2.99
C PHE A 264 23.34 -6.97 -4.11
N HIS A 265 22.84 -6.99 -5.34
CA HIS A 265 23.58 -7.44 -6.50
C HIS A 265 24.81 -6.55 -6.77
N ASP A 266 24.63 -5.24 -6.85
CA ASP A 266 25.66 -4.30 -7.27
C ASP A 266 26.71 -4.07 -6.16
N ASN A 267 26.30 -3.89 -4.90
CA ASN A 267 27.19 -3.54 -3.78
C ASN A 267 27.85 -4.76 -3.13
N TYR A 268 27.13 -5.89 -3.03
CA TYR A 268 27.63 -7.09 -2.34
C TYR A 268 27.96 -8.24 -3.28
N LYS A 269 27.86 -8.03 -4.62
CA LYS A 269 28.13 -9.06 -5.63
C LYS A 269 27.30 -10.32 -5.45
N ALA A 270 26.12 -10.20 -4.85
CA ALA A 270 25.19 -11.29 -4.68
C ALA A 270 24.68 -11.79 -6.04
N THR A 271 24.51 -13.13 -6.19
CA THR A 271 23.84 -13.65 -7.39
C THR A 271 22.41 -13.13 -7.47
N LEU A 272 21.80 -13.13 -8.67
CA LEU A 272 20.46 -12.63 -8.88
C LEU A 272 19.44 -13.28 -7.92
N ILE A 273 19.50 -14.60 -7.77
CA ILE A 273 18.62 -15.35 -6.88
C ILE A 273 18.85 -14.96 -5.42
N PHE A 274 20.11 -14.88 -5.00
CA PHE A 274 20.44 -14.54 -3.62
C PHE A 274 20.08 -13.08 -3.28
N ALA A 275 20.32 -12.14 -4.18
CA ALA A 275 19.90 -10.74 -4.06
C ALA A 275 18.37 -10.62 -3.91
N GLY A 276 17.62 -11.37 -4.73
CA GLY A 276 16.17 -11.46 -4.62
C GLY A 276 15.70 -12.05 -3.29
N LEU A 277 16.36 -13.11 -2.81
CA LEU A 277 16.07 -13.71 -1.50
C LEU A 277 16.27 -12.70 -0.37
N LEU A 278 17.37 -11.95 -0.38
CA LEU A 278 17.65 -10.92 0.61
C LEU A 278 16.60 -9.81 0.57
N ALA A 279 16.29 -9.30 -0.62
CA ALA A 279 15.27 -8.27 -0.80
C ALA A 279 13.88 -8.74 -0.35
N SER A 280 13.56 -10.02 -0.51
CA SER A 280 12.27 -10.59 -0.12
C SER A 280 11.98 -10.50 1.38
N ILE A 281 13.02 -10.53 2.23
CA ILE A 281 12.89 -10.41 3.69
C ILE A 281 12.07 -9.15 4.02
N PHE A 282 12.39 -8.04 3.36
CA PHE A 282 11.68 -6.77 3.53
C PHE A 282 10.19 -6.88 3.17
N GLY A 283 9.86 -7.58 2.09
CA GLY A 283 8.46 -7.77 1.66
C GLY A 283 7.65 -8.66 2.60
N TRP A 284 8.25 -9.76 3.10
CA TRP A 284 7.56 -10.70 3.98
C TRP A 284 7.23 -10.14 5.37
N ILE A 285 7.99 -9.16 5.87
CA ILE A 285 7.66 -8.44 7.12
C ILE A 285 6.23 -7.88 7.10
N ASN A 286 5.64 -7.59 5.93
CA ASN A 286 4.28 -7.09 5.77
C ASN A 286 3.19 -8.01 6.35
N ILE A 287 3.43 -9.32 6.42
CA ILE A 287 2.45 -10.30 6.93
C ILE A 287 1.95 -9.89 8.34
N PHE A 288 2.85 -9.42 9.19
CA PHE A 288 2.52 -9.13 10.58
C PHE A 288 2.79 -7.69 11.00
N ALA A 289 3.84 -7.04 10.46
CA ALA A 289 4.31 -5.76 11.00
C ALA A 289 3.32 -4.61 10.79
N ARG A 290 2.63 -4.56 9.66
CA ARG A 290 1.62 -3.53 9.39
C ARG A 290 0.43 -3.66 10.34
N ALA A 291 -0.08 -4.87 10.56
CA ALA A 291 -1.13 -5.14 11.52
C ALA A 291 -0.68 -4.83 12.95
N LEU A 292 0.56 -5.23 13.33
CA LEU A 292 1.16 -4.95 14.63
C LEU A 292 1.24 -3.43 14.90
N GLY A 293 1.64 -2.63 13.90
CA GLY A 293 1.69 -1.18 14.00
C GLY A 293 0.31 -0.57 14.32
N GLY A 294 -0.75 -1.04 13.67
CA GLY A 294 -2.14 -0.65 13.96
C GLY A 294 -2.58 -1.04 15.38
N ILE A 295 -2.36 -2.30 15.77
CA ILE A 295 -2.73 -2.84 17.10
C ILE A 295 -2.01 -2.07 18.22
N VAL A 296 -0.69 -1.88 18.08
CA VAL A 296 0.12 -1.14 19.06
C VAL A 296 -0.35 0.32 19.14
N SER A 297 -0.65 0.94 17.97
CA SER A 297 -1.19 2.29 17.92
C SER A 297 -2.54 2.40 18.63
N ASP A 298 -3.45 1.44 18.44
CA ASP A 298 -4.75 1.45 19.11
C ASP A 298 -4.61 1.24 20.62
N LYS A 299 -3.73 0.32 21.06
CA LYS A 299 -3.45 0.08 22.48
C LYS A 299 -2.81 1.29 23.16
N ILE A 300 -1.89 1.99 22.49
CA ILE A 300 -1.32 3.23 23.02
C ILE A 300 -2.37 4.34 23.00
N GLY A 301 -3.19 4.40 21.95
CA GLY A 301 -4.27 5.37 21.82
C GLY A 301 -5.35 5.23 22.92
N SER A 302 -5.68 4.01 23.34
CA SER A 302 -6.62 3.78 24.44
C SER A 302 -6.11 4.31 25.78
N ARG A 303 -4.77 4.32 26.00
CA ARG A 303 -4.15 4.77 27.25
C ARG A 303 -3.77 6.27 27.23
N TYR A 304 -3.27 6.76 26.12
CA TYR A 304 -2.68 8.11 26.00
C TYR A 304 -3.41 9.00 24.99
N GLY A 305 -4.56 8.55 24.47
CA GLY A 305 -5.37 9.29 23.51
C GLY A 305 -4.69 9.47 22.15
N PHE A 306 -5.19 10.42 21.38
CA PHE A 306 -4.70 10.75 20.04
C PHE A 306 -3.20 11.09 20.03
N ASN A 307 -2.71 11.82 21.05
CA ASN A 307 -1.30 12.19 21.18
C ASN A 307 -0.38 10.96 21.30
N GLY A 308 -0.87 9.88 21.94
CA GLY A 308 -0.15 8.62 22.03
C GLY A 308 0.08 7.97 20.67
N LYS A 309 -0.95 7.97 19.82
CA LYS A 309 -0.85 7.46 18.43
C LYS A 309 0.17 8.26 17.60
N VAL A 310 0.11 9.59 17.68
CA VAL A 310 1.04 10.49 16.98
C VAL A 310 2.47 10.28 17.47
N SER A 311 2.67 10.12 18.78
CA SER A 311 4.00 9.85 19.35
C SER A 311 4.58 8.51 18.89
N LEU A 312 3.76 7.45 18.83
CA LEU A 312 4.21 6.16 18.29
C LEU A 312 4.66 6.30 16.83
N LEU A 313 3.85 6.97 16.00
CA LEU A 313 4.21 7.20 14.59
C LEU A 313 5.54 7.95 14.47
N ALA A 314 5.73 9.01 15.26
CA ALA A 314 6.97 9.78 15.27
C ALA A 314 8.19 8.92 15.67
N VAL A 315 8.07 8.13 16.75
CA VAL A 315 9.14 7.22 17.21
C VAL A 315 9.47 6.18 16.12
N LEU A 316 8.47 5.59 15.49
CA LEU A 316 8.68 4.63 14.42
C LEU A 316 9.42 5.26 13.22
N LEU A 317 9.08 6.50 12.82
CA LEU A 317 9.78 7.22 11.76
C LEU A 317 11.23 7.58 12.15
N LEU A 318 11.48 7.95 13.41
CA LEU A 318 12.84 8.20 13.90
C LEU A 318 13.70 6.93 13.84
N LEU A 319 13.16 5.80 14.30
CA LEU A 319 13.84 4.51 14.27
C LEU A 319 14.04 4.02 12.83
N GLU A 320 13.04 4.19 11.96
CA GLU A 320 13.12 3.90 10.53
C GLU A 320 14.24 4.69 9.88
N GLY A 321 14.24 6.03 10.05
CA GLY A 321 15.26 6.90 9.46
C GLY A 321 16.67 6.58 9.94
N ALA A 322 16.85 6.37 11.24
CA ALA A 322 18.13 5.94 11.82
C ALA A 322 18.58 4.57 11.25
N GLY A 323 17.65 3.60 11.17
CA GLY A 323 17.92 2.29 10.61
C GLY A 323 18.33 2.34 9.14
N ILE A 324 17.71 3.21 8.32
CA ILE A 324 18.08 3.41 6.91
C ILE A 324 19.48 4.02 6.80
N MET A 325 19.83 5.01 7.64
CA MET A 325 21.17 5.60 7.65
C MET A 325 22.24 4.56 8.04
N LEU A 326 21.95 3.70 9.01
CA LEU A 326 22.84 2.59 9.38
C LEU A 326 22.95 1.55 8.25
N PHE A 327 21.84 1.23 7.58
CA PHE A 327 21.83 0.37 6.40
C PHE A 327 22.70 0.94 5.28
N ALA A 328 22.61 2.24 5.02
CA ALA A 328 23.38 2.93 3.99
C ALA A 328 24.89 2.84 4.21
N ASN A 329 25.33 2.78 5.47
CA ASN A 329 26.75 2.71 5.87
C ASN A 329 27.20 1.28 6.22
N SER A 330 26.38 0.26 5.93
CA SER A 330 26.74 -1.14 6.21
C SER A 330 27.83 -1.60 5.24
N GLY A 331 29.04 -1.80 5.74
CA GLY A 331 30.18 -2.36 4.97
C GLY A 331 30.03 -3.86 4.74
N GLU A 332 29.33 -4.57 5.63
CA GLU A 332 29.17 -6.02 5.61
C GLU A 332 27.73 -6.42 5.31
N LEU A 333 27.58 -7.53 4.56
CA LEU A 333 26.29 -8.05 4.14
C LEU A 333 25.36 -8.38 5.33
N VAL A 334 25.90 -9.02 6.39
CA VAL A 334 25.12 -9.40 7.58
C VAL A 334 24.52 -8.16 8.25
N MET A 335 25.33 -7.10 8.40
CA MET A 335 24.89 -5.84 8.98
C MET A 335 23.81 -5.20 8.11
N ALA A 336 23.96 -5.21 6.79
CA ALA A 336 22.95 -4.70 5.86
C ALA A 336 21.61 -5.45 6.01
N ILE A 337 21.63 -6.78 6.11
CA ILE A 337 20.43 -7.61 6.31
C ILE A 337 19.75 -7.27 7.64
N MET A 338 20.52 -7.18 8.73
CA MET A 338 19.96 -6.85 10.05
C MET A 338 19.34 -5.46 10.07
N MET A 339 20.00 -4.47 9.46
CA MET A 339 19.47 -3.11 9.40
C MET A 339 18.25 -3.02 8.48
N MET A 340 18.23 -3.74 7.35
CA MET A 340 17.05 -3.80 6.48
C MET A 340 15.84 -4.42 7.20
N PHE A 341 16.05 -5.48 7.97
CA PHE A 341 14.98 -6.07 8.80
C PHE A 341 14.49 -5.07 9.85
N PHE A 342 15.41 -4.40 10.55
CA PHE A 342 15.07 -3.45 11.60
C PHE A 342 14.28 -2.24 11.07
N PHE A 343 14.82 -1.52 10.07
CA PHE A 343 14.08 -0.37 9.54
C PHE A 343 12.82 -0.82 8.80
N GLY A 344 12.83 -1.99 8.15
CA GLY A 344 11.66 -2.56 7.49
C GLY A 344 10.52 -2.82 8.48
N LEU A 345 10.82 -3.36 9.66
CA LEU A 345 9.84 -3.55 10.73
C LEU A 345 9.24 -2.21 11.19
N CYS A 346 10.09 -1.22 11.48
CA CYS A 346 9.65 0.12 11.90
C CYS A 346 8.79 0.79 10.82
N LEU A 347 9.21 0.72 9.56
CA LEU A 347 8.50 1.25 8.41
C LEU A 347 7.10 0.64 8.23
N LYS A 348 7.00 -0.70 8.25
CA LYS A 348 5.72 -1.39 8.09
C LYS A 348 4.79 -1.10 9.29
N MET A 349 5.33 -1.02 10.49
CA MET A 349 4.56 -0.57 11.67
C MET A 349 4.13 0.88 11.54
N ALA A 350 4.96 1.80 11.02
CA ALA A 350 4.60 3.20 10.77
C ALA A 350 3.46 3.32 9.76
N ASN A 351 3.46 2.48 8.70
CA ASN A 351 2.34 2.38 7.76
C ASN A 351 1.02 2.02 8.46
N GLY A 352 1.03 1.02 9.35
CA GLY A 352 -0.15 0.61 10.12
C GLY A 352 -0.60 1.68 11.11
N ALA A 353 0.33 2.31 11.81
CA ALA A 353 0.06 3.40 12.76
C ALA A 353 -0.55 4.62 12.06
N THR A 354 -0.07 5.00 10.86
CA THR A 354 -0.61 6.12 10.07
C THR A 354 -2.10 5.90 9.77
N TYR A 355 -2.47 4.72 9.27
CA TYR A 355 -3.87 4.43 8.95
C TYR A 355 -4.76 4.26 10.19
N SER A 356 -4.20 3.97 11.36
CA SER A 356 -4.95 4.00 12.61
C SER A 356 -5.30 5.41 13.09
N ILE A 357 -4.59 6.46 12.59
CA ILE A 357 -4.82 7.86 12.89
C ILE A 357 -5.83 8.51 11.95
N VAL A 358 -5.88 8.08 10.69
CA VAL A 358 -6.73 8.65 9.62
C VAL A 358 -8.19 8.89 10.04
N PRO A 359 -8.91 7.95 10.70
CA PRO A 359 -10.31 8.15 11.08
C PRO A 359 -10.54 9.30 12.09
N PHE A 360 -9.48 9.69 12.82
CA PHE A 360 -9.55 10.74 13.84
C PHE A 360 -9.28 12.14 13.30
N ILE A 361 -8.89 12.29 12.04
CA ILE A 361 -8.60 13.60 11.43
C ILE A 361 -9.91 14.32 11.09
N ASN A 362 -10.78 13.68 10.31
CA ASN A 362 -12.08 14.21 9.96
C ASN A 362 -13.09 13.08 9.75
N GLN A 363 -13.98 12.90 10.72
CA GLN A 363 -14.97 11.82 10.71
C GLN A 363 -15.95 11.89 9.55
N LYS A 364 -16.25 13.11 9.01
CA LYS A 364 -17.14 13.30 7.86
C LYS A 364 -16.46 13.00 6.52
N ALA A 365 -15.13 12.96 6.49
CA ALA A 365 -14.34 12.85 5.26
C ALA A 365 -13.25 11.75 5.32
N VAL A 366 -13.46 10.70 6.11
CA VAL A 366 -12.45 9.63 6.35
C VAL A 366 -11.91 9.03 5.05
N GLY A 367 -12.78 8.74 4.09
CA GLY A 367 -12.38 8.19 2.80
C GLY A 367 -11.50 9.15 2.00
N SER A 368 -11.83 10.45 2.02
CA SER A 368 -11.05 11.49 1.34
C SER A 368 -9.70 11.72 2.01
N VAL A 369 -9.64 11.71 3.35
CA VAL A 369 -8.38 11.77 4.10
C VAL A 369 -7.50 10.57 3.76
N ALA A 370 -8.05 9.35 3.80
CA ALA A 370 -7.33 8.13 3.45
C ALA A 370 -6.80 8.16 2.00
N GLY A 371 -7.59 8.72 1.07
CA GLY A 371 -7.21 8.87 -0.33
C GLY A 371 -6.03 9.84 -0.53
N ILE A 372 -6.07 11.03 0.11
CA ILE A 372 -5.00 12.04 0.04
C ILE A 372 -3.71 11.47 0.67
N VAL A 373 -3.81 10.89 1.87
CA VAL A 373 -2.68 10.27 2.57
C VAL A 373 -2.09 9.14 1.71
N GLY A 374 -2.94 8.28 1.15
CA GLY A 374 -2.49 7.17 0.29
C GLY A 374 -1.80 7.64 -1.00
N ALA A 375 -2.28 8.72 -1.62
CA ALA A 375 -1.62 9.33 -2.78
C ALA A 375 -0.23 9.89 -2.42
N GLY A 376 -0.09 10.46 -1.23
CA GLY A 376 1.17 10.99 -0.72
C GLY A 376 2.30 9.96 -0.70
N GLY A 377 2.00 8.70 -0.37
CA GLY A 377 2.98 7.63 -0.41
C GLY A 377 3.61 7.41 -1.80
N ASN A 378 2.80 7.49 -2.87
CA ASN A 378 3.34 7.37 -4.24
C ASN A 378 4.11 8.62 -4.66
N VAL A 379 3.65 9.81 -4.25
CA VAL A 379 4.40 11.05 -4.47
C VAL A 379 5.75 10.95 -3.77
N GLY A 380 5.78 10.43 -2.53
CA GLY A 380 7.02 10.15 -1.80
C GLY A 380 7.97 9.24 -2.59
N ALA A 381 7.49 8.09 -3.07
CA ALA A 381 8.29 7.17 -3.88
C ALA A 381 8.83 7.83 -5.16
N MET A 382 8.01 8.64 -5.83
CA MET A 382 8.43 9.39 -7.01
C MET A 382 9.56 10.39 -6.68
N VAL A 383 9.41 11.17 -5.62
CA VAL A 383 10.44 12.14 -5.16
C VAL A 383 11.72 11.43 -4.76
N ILE A 384 11.62 10.32 -4.00
CA ILE A 384 12.76 9.50 -3.59
C ILE A 384 13.49 8.92 -4.82
N GLY A 385 12.75 8.55 -5.87
CA GLY A 385 13.33 8.05 -7.12
C GLY A 385 14.37 9.00 -7.74
N PHE A 386 14.22 10.33 -7.54
CA PHE A 386 15.21 11.31 -8.00
C PHE A 386 16.55 11.20 -7.25
N LEU A 387 16.56 10.81 -5.98
CA LEU A 387 17.82 10.56 -5.25
C LEU A 387 18.58 9.39 -5.89
N PHE A 388 17.88 8.28 -6.14
CA PHE A 388 18.46 7.07 -6.75
C PHE A 388 18.87 7.24 -8.21
N LYS A 389 18.32 8.24 -8.89
CA LYS A 389 18.74 8.64 -10.23
C LYS A 389 20.11 9.35 -10.21
N SER A 390 20.36 10.18 -9.20
CA SER A 390 21.45 11.16 -9.21
C SER A 390 22.70 10.70 -8.46
N MET A 391 22.57 9.85 -7.44
CA MET A 391 23.67 9.51 -6.53
C MET A 391 23.83 7.99 -6.29
N PRO A 392 24.98 7.52 -5.76
CA PRO A 392 25.19 6.13 -5.38
C PRO A 392 24.11 5.61 -4.41
N TYR A 393 23.88 4.28 -4.40
CA TYR A 393 22.85 3.70 -3.52
C TYR A 393 23.07 4.05 -2.04
N SER A 394 24.31 3.96 -1.55
CA SER A 394 24.64 4.29 -0.15
C SER A 394 24.30 5.73 0.19
N GLU A 395 24.72 6.69 -0.64
CA GLU A 395 24.39 8.09 -0.45
C GLU A 395 22.87 8.35 -0.53
N ALA A 396 22.19 7.77 -1.54
CA ALA A 396 20.75 7.89 -1.70
C ALA A 396 19.99 7.38 -0.46
N PHE A 397 20.36 6.21 0.06
CA PHE A 397 19.76 5.68 1.29
C PHE A 397 20.11 6.53 2.50
N PHE A 398 21.33 7.08 2.61
CA PHE A 398 21.71 7.94 3.73
C PHE A 398 20.85 9.22 3.78
N TYR A 399 20.73 9.94 2.66
CA TYR A 399 19.88 11.13 2.58
C TYR A 399 18.40 10.81 2.76
N LEU A 400 17.95 9.66 2.24
CA LEU A 400 16.60 9.16 2.46
C LEU A 400 16.33 8.93 3.95
N GLY A 401 17.23 8.22 4.64
CA GLY A 401 17.14 7.99 6.09
C GLY A 401 17.09 9.28 6.88
N GLY A 402 17.95 10.25 6.52
CA GLY A 402 17.96 11.59 7.11
C GLY A 402 16.62 12.33 6.93
N SER A 403 16.03 12.28 5.73
CA SER A 403 14.73 12.91 5.46
C SER A 403 13.58 12.28 6.24
N VAL A 404 13.57 10.95 6.38
CA VAL A 404 12.60 10.21 7.21
C VAL A 404 12.78 10.57 8.69
N PHE A 405 14.02 10.64 9.17
CA PHE A 405 14.33 11.02 10.54
C PHE A 405 13.84 12.43 10.88
N ILE A 406 14.11 13.40 9.98
CA ILE A 406 13.60 14.79 10.11
C ILE A 406 12.06 14.80 10.11
N THR A 407 11.43 14.00 9.26
CA THR A 407 9.97 13.85 9.27
C THR A 407 9.47 13.35 10.62
N GLY A 408 10.14 12.38 11.23
CA GLY A 408 9.85 11.91 12.58
C GLY A 408 9.92 13.03 13.63
N ILE A 409 10.92 13.90 13.57
CA ILE A 409 11.04 15.09 14.45
C ILE A 409 9.86 16.04 14.23
N ILE A 410 9.51 16.34 12.98
CA ILE A 410 8.38 17.23 12.64
C ILE A 410 7.08 16.66 13.19
N ILE A 411 6.82 15.38 13.01
CA ILE A 411 5.61 14.71 13.52
C ILE A 411 5.58 14.76 15.06
N MET A 412 6.71 14.57 15.73
CA MET A 412 6.80 14.68 17.19
C MET A 412 6.46 16.10 17.66
N ALA A 413 6.93 17.13 16.95
CA ALA A 413 6.63 18.52 17.26
C ALA A 413 5.14 18.85 17.09
N THR A 414 4.45 18.26 16.12
CA THR A 414 2.99 18.50 15.90
C THR A 414 2.10 17.96 17.02
N ARG A 415 2.63 17.09 17.89
CA ARG A 415 1.95 16.62 19.11
C ARG A 415 1.44 17.77 19.99
N VAL A 416 2.16 18.86 20.00
CA VAL A 416 1.80 20.05 20.81
C VAL A 416 0.53 20.72 20.28
N LEU A 417 0.23 20.61 18.99
CA LEU A 417 -0.91 21.25 18.33
C LEU A 417 -2.25 20.53 18.60
N SER A 418 -2.20 19.28 19.07
CA SER A 418 -3.38 18.45 19.33
C SER A 418 -4.14 18.79 20.63
N LYS A 419 -3.62 19.66 21.49
CA LYS A 419 -4.29 20.05 22.75
C LYS A 419 -5.70 20.67 22.55
N LYS A 420 -5.97 21.28 21.39
CA LYS A 420 -7.29 21.88 21.10
C LYS A 420 -8.40 20.85 20.81
N THR A 421 -8.06 19.66 20.31
CA THR A 421 -9.07 18.64 19.95
C THR A 421 -9.62 17.89 21.16
N SER A 422 -8.82 17.70 22.22
CA SER A 422 -9.28 17.02 23.46
C SER A 422 -10.32 17.83 24.24
N THR A 423 -10.29 19.15 24.13
CA THR A 423 -11.27 20.03 24.76
C THR A 423 -12.63 19.97 24.03
N GLN A 424 -12.63 19.88 22.69
CA GLN A 424 -13.88 19.77 21.92
C GLN A 424 -14.58 18.40 22.10
N THR A 425 -13.83 17.33 22.25
CA THR A 425 -14.41 15.99 22.48
C THR A 425 -15.00 15.86 23.91
N LYS A 426 -14.38 16.49 24.92
CA LYS A 426 -14.94 16.56 26.28
C LYS A 426 -16.21 17.39 26.29
N THR A 427 -16.23 18.54 25.63
CA THR A 427 -17.43 19.42 25.59
C THR A 427 -18.59 18.76 24.84
N ALA A 428 -18.32 18.00 23.81
CA ALA A 428 -19.37 17.27 23.06
C ALA A 428 -19.94 16.09 23.88
N SER A 429 -19.11 15.35 24.61
CA SER A 429 -19.58 14.25 25.47
C SER A 429 -20.29 14.74 26.72
N GLU A 430 -19.91 15.91 27.24
CA GLU A 430 -20.61 16.56 28.36
C GLU A 430 -21.95 17.17 27.93
N SER A 431 -22.06 17.70 26.70
CA SER A 431 -23.34 18.19 26.16
C SER A 431 -24.32 17.04 25.85
N GLU A 432 -23.85 15.91 25.26
CA GLU A 432 -24.69 14.72 25.05
C GLU A 432 -25.16 14.10 26.37
N ASN A 433 -24.32 14.02 27.38
CA ASN A 433 -24.71 13.54 28.72
C ASN A 433 -25.71 14.48 29.40
N ASN A 434 -25.55 15.80 29.26
CA ASN A 434 -26.50 16.77 29.81
C ASN A 434 -27.86 16.74 29.08
N GLU A 435 -27.88 16.59 27.74
CA GLU A 435 -29.14 16.40 27.00
C GLU A 435 -29.84 15.08 27.37
N GLN A 436 -29.13 13.98 27.55
CA GLN A 436 -29.72 12.74 28.01
C GLN A 436 -30.26 12.83 29.44
N GLN A 437 -29.61 13.55 30.37
CA GLN A 437 -30.09 13.80 31.69
C GLN A 437 -31.34 14.72 31.71
N LEU A 438 -31.38 15.74 30.87
CA LEU A 438 -32.57 16.61 30.71
C LEU A 438 -33.78 15.83 30.17
N VAL A 439 -33.57 14.98 29.16
CA VAL A 439 -34.62 14.13 28.61
C VAL A 439 -35.15 13.13 29.67
N MET A 440 -34.27 12.52 30.48
CA MET A 440 -34.70 11.64 31.57
C MET A 440 -35.46 12.38 32.68
N GLN A 441 -35.05 13.60 33.04
CA GLN A 441 -35.77 14.41 34.00
C GLN A 441 -37.15 14.85 33.51
N THR A 442 -37.27 15.22 32.21
CA THR A 442 -38.53 15.62 31.60
C THR A 442 -39.53 14.44 31.52
N VAL A 443 -39.02 13.22 31.26
CA VAL A 443 -39.85 11.99 31.28
C VAL A 443 -40.28 11.59 32.69
N ALA A 444 -39.50 11.93 33.75
CA ALA A 444 -39.83 11.64 35.12
C ALA A 444 -40.86 12.63 35.71
N ILE A 445 -40.96 13.84 35.19
CA ILE A 445 -41.93 14.88 35.64
C ILE A 445 -43.31 14.67 34.98
N ASN A 446 -43.38 13.98 33.86
CA ASN A 446 -44.62 13.71 33.12
C ASN A 446 -45.26 12.33 33.46
N LYS A 447 -44.81 11.66 34.49
CA LYS A 447 -45.44 10.50 35.12
C LYS A 447 -45.93 10.86 36.53
#